data_cf9b3d301bc211535a915f49a73f616e
#
_entry.id   cf9b3d301bc211535a915f49a73f616e
#
_cell.length_a   1.000
_cell.length_b   1.000
_cell.length_c   1.000
_cell.angle_alpha   90.00
_cell.angle_beta   90.00
_cell.angle_gamma   90.00
#
_symmetry.space_group_name_H-M   'P 1'
#
loop_
_entity.id
_entity.type
_entity.pdbx_description
1 polymer ?
#
loop_
_entity_poly.entity_id
_entity_poly.type
_entity_poly.pdbx_seq_one_letter_code
_entity_poly.pdbx_strand_id
1 'polypeptide(L)'
;MQDEAGGDANPIDWRARIVAKLSNTQPRHAVDDWLVPGLSAQDSKHYRSLFPSAPIPAAVLVPLVERPAGLTVLLTQRATQLRNHAGQISFPGGRIEPGDADPKAAALREAHEEIGLDERFIAVIGYLPDHVLISGFRVTPVVSFVQPGFELLLDATEVQDTFEVPLAFVFDPVNHRVRRRRFGFGEAELELCDIPYGNRNIWGATAGMLLTLYRLCVLQESDQ
;
A
#
# COMPACT_ATOMS: atom_id res chain seq x y z
N MET A 1 -7.90 8.26 49.06
CA MET A 1 -8.72 8.97 48.10
C MET A 1 -7.82 9.13 46.88
N GLN A 2 -7.86 8.14 46.00
CA GLN A 2 -7.04 8.05 44.79
C GLN A 2 -8.00 8.21 43.64
N ASP A 3 -7.92 9.38 42.95
CA ASP A 3 -8.60 9.63 41.69
C ASP A 3 -7.87 8.89 40.58
N GLU A 4 -8.43 7.77 40.15
CA GLU A 4 -8.10 7.13 38.89
C GLU A 4 -8.85 7.89 37.76
N ALA A 5 -8.19 8.87 37.15
CA ALA A 5 -8.59 9.41 35.88
C ALA A 5 -8.11 8.50 34.75
N GLY A 6 -8.78 7.36 34.60
CA GLY A 6 -8.72 6.56 33.37
C GLY A 6 -9.45 7.28 32.26
N GLY A 7 -8.72 8.06 31.46
CA GLY A 7 -9.27 8.64 30.22
C GLY A 7 -9.54 7.52 29.24
N ASP A 8 -10.81 7.12 29.07
CA ASP A 8 -11.29 6.31 27.97
C ASP A 8 -11.05 7.08 26.66
N ALA A 9 -9.88 6.91 26.06
CA ALA A 9 -9.64 7.36 24.71
C ALA A 9 -10.55 6.54 23.79
N ASN A 10 -11.61 7.17 23.28
CA ASN A 10 -12.51 6.56 22.32
C ASN A 10 -11.67 5.95 21.17
N PRO A 11 -11.83 4.66 20.85
CA PRO A 11 -11.01 4.03 19.83
C PRO A 11 -11.14 4.78 18.51
N ILE A 12 -10.00 5.04 17.86
CA ILE A 12 -9.94 5.81 16.63
C ILE A 12 -10.76 5.09 15.55
N ASP A 13 -11.76 5.76 15.02
CA ASP A 13 -12.51 5.27 13.85
C ASP A 13 -11.67 5.46 12.57
N TRP A 14 -10.80 4.47 12.31
CA TRP A 14 -9.96 4.47 11.11
C TRP A 14 -10.78 4.46 9.83
N ARG A 15 -11.95 3.80 9.83
CA ARG A 15 -12.82 3.75 8.65
C ARG A 15 -13.28 5.15 8.26
N ALA A 16 -13.83 5.90 9.19
CA ALA A 16 -14.28 7.27 8.94
C ALA A 16 -13.12 8.17 8.48
N ARG A 17 -11.93 8.04 9.11
CA ARG A 17 -10.76 8.83 8.72
C ARG A 17 -10.27 8.52 7.31
N ILE A 18 -10.22 7.24 6.92
CA ILE A 18 -9.81 6.82 5.58
C ILE A 18 -10.80 7.37 4.53
N VAL A 19 -12.10 7.25 4.78
CA VAL A 19 -13.13 7.82 3.89
C VAL A 19 -12.93 9.32 3.75
N ALA A 20 -12.78 10.06 4.85
CA ALA A 20 -12.61 11.50 4.83
C ALA A 20 -11.39 11.95 4.02
N LYS A 21 -10.30 11.17 4.02
CA LYS A 21 -9.06 11.52 3.33
C LYS A 21 -9.02 11.06 1.87
N LEU A 22 -9.72 9.99 1.51
CA LEU A 22 -9.56 9.37 0.20
C LEU A 22 -10.76 9.48 -0.73
N SER A 23 -11.98 9.73 -0.25
CA SER A 23 -13.20 9.70 -1.07
C SER A 23 -13.21 10.65 -2.28
N ASN A 24 -12.39 11.69 -2.27
CA ASN A 24 -12.28 12.65 -3.37
C ASN A 24 -10.97 12.54 -4.14
N THR A 25 -10.17 11.50 -3.89
CA THR A 25 -8.92 11.30 -4.61
C THR A 25 -9.18 10.67 -5.98
N GLN A 26 -8.33 11.02 -6.94
CA GLN A 26 -8.35 10.46 -8.29
C GLN A 26 -6.97 9.91 -8.62
N PRO A 27 -6.87 8.89 -9.49
CA PRO A 27 -5.57 8.42 -9.96
C PRO A 27 -4.86 9.57 -10.68
N ARG A 28 -3.59 9.77 -10.38
CA ARG A 28 -2.78 10.79 -11.06
C ARG A 28 -2.32 10.26 -12.41
N HIS A 29 -2.78 10.87 -13.49
CA HIS A 29 -2.38 10.48 -14.84
C HIS A 29 -1.13 11.21 -15.37
N ALA A 30 -0.70 12.30 -14.71
CA ALA A 30 0.40 13.11 -15.18
C ALA A 30 1.75 12.51 -14.81
N VAL A 31 2.54 12.21 -15.81
CA VAL A 31 3.90 11.65 -15.70
C VAL A 31 4.90 12.67 -15.15
N ASP A 32 4.55 13.97 -15.13
CA ASP A 32 5.52 15.05 -14.90
C ASP A 32 5.66 15.48 -13.44
N ASP A 33 4.72 15.10 -12.54
CA ASP A 33 4.67 15.56 -11.15
C ASP A 33 4.99 14.49 -10.11
N TRP A 34 5.83 13.52 -10.44
CA TRP A 34 6.11 12.52 -9.43
C TRP A 34 7.09 13.06 -8.39
N LEU A 35 6.62 13.07 -7.18
CA LEU A 35 7.50 13.07 -6.03
C LEU A 35 7.69 11.59 -5.61
N VAL A 36 8.93 11.16 -5.52
CA VAL A 36 9.22 9.87 -4.88
C VAL A 36 8.99 10.07 -3.38
N PRO A 37 8.09 9.30 -2.75
CA PRO A 37 7.85 9.45 -1.32
C PRO A 37 9.15 9.39 -0.53
N GLY A 38 9.41 10.40 0.33
CA GLY A 38 10.64 10.49 1.12
C GLY A 38 11.82 11.18 0.45
N LEU A 39 11.70 11.62 -0.82
CA LEU A 39 12.72 12.44 -1.49
C LEU A 39 12.29 13.90 -1.62
N SER A 40 13.28 14.80 -1.62
CA SER A 40 13.06 16.21 -2.01
C SER A 40 12.63 16.30 -3.49
N ALA A 41 12.07 17.44 -3.90
CA ALA A 41 11.73 17.69 -5.30
C ALA A 41 12.97 17.59 -6.23
N GLN A 42 14.12 18.04 -5.76
CA GLN A 42 15.38 17.97 -6.51
C GLN A 42 15.87 16.52 -6.64
N ASP A 43 15.83 15.75 -5.55
CA ASP A 43 16.23 14.35 -5.55
C ASP A 43 15.26 13.49 -6.36
N SER A 44 13.95 13.78 -6.30
CA SER A 44 12.93 13.14 -7.14
C SER A 44 13.19 13.40 -8.64
N LYS A 45 13.62 14.62 -9.01
CA LYS A 45 14.01 14.94 -10.38
C LYS A 45 15.26 14.19 -10.82
N HIS A 46 16.25 14.07 -9.95
CA HIS A 46 17.45 13.26 -10.21
C HIS A 46 17.09 11.78 -10.32
N TYR A 47 16.31 11.25 -9.39
CA TYR A 47 15.82 9.87 -9.44
C TYR A 47 15.08 9.56 -10.75
N ARG A 48 14.28 10.50 -11.24
CA ARG A 48 13.58 10.41 -12.53
C ARG A 48 14.53 10.24 -13.71
N SER A 49 15.69 10.93 -13.70
CA SER A 49 16.69 10.85 -14.76
C SER A 49 17.39 9.48 -14.85
N LEU A 50 17.25 8.64 -13.84
CA LEU A 50 17.83 7.29 -13.82
C LEU A 50 17.00 6.26 -14.62
N PHE A 51 15.76 6.60 -14.98
CA PHE A 51 14.90 5.72 -15.79
C PHE A 51 15.10 6.05 -17.27
N PRO A 52 15.59 5.10 -18.08
CA PRO A 52 15.84 5.30 -19.51
C PRO A 52 14.55 5.44 -20.34
N SER A 53 13.40 5.07 -19.74
CA SER A 53 12.07 5.12 -20.37
C SER A 53 11.02 5.53 -19.34
N ALA A 54 9.81 5.89 -19.81
CA ALA A 54 8.68 6.12 -18.93
C ALA A 54 8.40 4.85 -18.12
N PRO A 55 8.12 4.96 -16.78
CA PRO A 55 7.83 3.80 -15.96
C PRO A 55 6.60 3.06 -16.44
N ILE A 56 6.63 1.75 -16.28
CA ILE A 56 5.52 0.87 -16.65
C ILE A 56 4.35 1.11 -15.67
N PRO A 57 3.16 1.47 -16.16
CA PRO A 57 1.99 1.63 -15.31
C PRO A 57 1.59 0.31 -14.67
N ALA A 58 1.28 0.36 -13.38
CA ALA A 58 0.78 -0.76 -12.60
C ALA A 58 -0.24 -0.28 -11.56
N ALA A 59 -1.06 -1.17 -11.07
CA ALA A 59 -1.99 -0.89 -9.99
C ALA A 59 -2.01 -2.04 -8.99
N VAL A 60 -2.22 -1.71 -7.72
CA VAL A 60 -2.40 -2.69 -6.65
C VAL A 60 -3.66 -2.37 -5.88
N LEU A 61 -4.37 -3.39 -5.44
CA LEU A 61 -5.46 -3.24 -4.50
C LEU A 61 -4.89 -3.17 -3.07
N VAL A 62 -5.28 -2.18 -2.29
CA VAL A 62 -5.01 -2.07 -0.85
C VAL A 62 -6.28 -2.48 -0.11
N PRO A 63 -6.50 -3.78 0.13
CA PRO A 63 -7.76 -4.28 0.66
C PRO A 63 -7.77 -4.18 2.19
N LEU A 64 -8.68 -3.38 2.71
CA LEU A 64 -8.95 -3.21 4.13
C LEU A 64 -10.20 -4.02 4.48
N VAL A 65 -9.99 -5.20 5.05
CA VAL A 65 -11.07 -6.14 5.38
C VAL A 65 -11.76 -5.70 6.66
N GLU A 66 -13.09 -5.65 6.62
CA GLU A 66 -13.92 -5.31 7.78
C GLU A 66 -14.06 -6.55 8.68
N ARG A 67 -13.41 -6.55 9.84
CA ARG A 67 -13.47 -7.62 10.83
C ARG A 67 -14.14 -7.13 12.12
N PRO A 68 -14.75 -8.01 12.92
CA PRO A 68 -15.37 -7.62 14.21
C PRO A 68 -14.41 -6.91 15.17
N ALA A 69 -13.11 -7.25 15.10
CA ALA A 69 -12.05 -6.62 15.91
C ALA A 69 -11.48 -5.33 15.31
N GLY A 70 -11.99 -4.85 14.18
CA GLY A 70 -11.51 -3.69 13.43
C GLY A 70 -10.99 -4.05 12.05
N LEU A 71 -10.50 -3.05 11.33
CA LEU A 71 -9.96 -3.24 9.99
C LEU A 71 -8.64 -4.04 10.01
N THR A 72 -8.50 -4.93 9.04
CA THR A 72 -7.25 -5.63 8.76
C THR A 72 -6.81 -5.34 7.32
N VAL A 73 -5.51 -5.40 7.06
CA VAL A 73 -4.94 -5.31 5.71
C VAL A 73 -4.71 -6.71 5.19
N LEU A 74 -5.32 -7.07 4.07
CA LEU A 74 -5.07 -8.34 3.38
C LEU A 74 -3.84 -8.20 2.49
N LEU A 75 -2.88 -9.10 2.66
CA LEU A 75 -1.61 -9.14 1.93
C LEU A 75 -1.40 -10.52 1.32
N THR A 76 -0.64 -10.55 0.22
CA THR A 76 -0.19 -11.77 -0.45
C THR A 76 1.27 -12.04 -0.15
N GLN A 77 1.66 -13.30 -0.16
CA GLN A 77 3.06 -13.72 -0.25
C GLN A 77 3.28 -14.33 -1.63
N ARG A 78 4.17 -13.73 -2.41
CA ARG A 78 4.48 -14.20 -3.75
C ARG A 78 5.10 -15.59 -3.74
N ALA A 79 4.77 -16.38 -4.74
CA ALA A 79 5.30 -17.74 -4.88
C ALA A 79 6.84 -17.74 -4.98
N THR A 80 7.47 -18.69 -4.31
CA THR A 80 8.95 -18.77 -4.23
C THR A 80 9.61 -19.20 -5.53
N GLN A 81 8.88 -19.78 -6.46
CA GLN A 81 9.36 -20.18 -7.79
C GLN A 81 9.42 -19.03 -8.80
N LEU A 82 8.89 -17.86 -8.48
CA LEU A 82 8.93 -16.71 -9.37
C LEU A 82 10.37 -16.23 -9.59
N ARG A 83 10.69 -15.78 -10.82
CA ARG A 83 12.02 -15.25 -11.15
C ARG A 83 12.33 -13.93 -10.44
N ASN A 84 11.30 -13.12 -10.23
CA ASN A 84 11.42 -11.79 -9.61
C ASN A 84 10.55 -11.71 -8.36
N HIS A 85 11.07 -11.08 -7.31
CA HIS A 85 10.32 -10.81 -6.07
C HIS A 85 9.77 -12.06 -5.37
N ALA A 86 10.40 -13.23 -5.58
CA ALA A 86 10.03 -14.48 -4.96
C ALA A 86 9.93 -14.38 -3.43
N GLY A 87 8.83 -14.88 -2.85
CA GLY A 87 8.59 -14.87 -1.41
C GLY A 87 8.33 -13.49 -0.79
N GLN A 88 8.32 -12.40 -1.58
CA GLN A 88 8.04 -11.08 -1.06
C GLN A 88 6.56 -10.92 -0.70
N ILE A 89 6.31 -10.08 0.30
CA ILE A 89 4.97 -9.68 0.69
C ILE A 89 4.55 -8.48 -0.15
N SER A 90 3.37 -8.57 -0.75
CA SER A 90 2.81 -7.52 -1.61
C SER A 90 1.31 -7.36 -1.40
N PHE A 91 0.77 -6.31 -1.95
CA PHE A 91 -0.64 -6.23 -2.28
C PHE A 91 -0.92 -7.04 -3.55
N PRO A 92 -2.12 -7.59 -3.74
CA PRO A 92 -2.53 -8.15 -5.02
C PRO A 92 -2.53 -7.04 -6.07
N GLY A 93 -1.97 -7.33 -7.26
CA GLY A 93 -1.87 -6.34 -8.31
C GLY A 93 -0.76 -6.58 -9.31
N GLY A 94 -0.83 -5.88 -10.43
CA GLY A 94 0.08 -6.05 -11.54
C GLY A 94 0.09 -4.88 -12.52
N ARG A 95 0.44 -5.15 -13.76
CA ARG A 95 0.49 -4.14 -14.83
C ARG A 95 -0.91 -3.70 -15.22
N ILE A 96 -1.04 -2.43 -15.58
CA ILE A 96 -2.24 -1.96 -16.26
C ILE A 96 -2.14 -2.42 -17.70
N GLU A 97 -3.08 -3.24 -18.13
CA GLU A 97 -3.16 -3.78 -19.48
C GLU A 97 -4.01 -2.89 -20.41
N PRO A 98 -3.86 -3.01 -21.75
CA PRO A 98 -4.65 -2.21 -22.69
C PRO A 98 -6.18 -2.41 -22.57
N GLY A 99 -6.61 -3.51 -21.97
CA GLY A 99 -8.03 -3.80 -21.71
C GLY A 99 -8.59 -3.17 -20.43
N ASP A 100 -7.71 -2.70 -19.54
CA ASP A 100 -8.12 -2.07 -18.29
C ASP A 100 -8.54 -0.62 -18.54
N ALA A 101 -9.76 -0.27 -18.13
CA ALA A 101 -10.29 1.08 -18.32
C ALA A 101 -9.52 2.13 -17.51
N ASP A 102 -9.02 1.75 -16.34
CA ASP A 102 -8.32 2.60 -15.39
C ASP A 102 -7.52 1.76 -14.37
N PRO A 103 -6.72 2.38 -13.47
CA PRO A 103 -6.00 1.64 -12.42
C PRO A 103 -6.90 0.81 -11.50
N LYS A 104 -8.15 1.23 -11.27
CA LYS A 104 -9.11 0.46 -10.48
C LYS A 104 -9.44 -0.86 -11.16
N ALA A 105 -9.74 -0.82 -12.47
CA ALA A 105 -10.05 -2.03 -13.25
C ALA A 105 -8.90 -3.03 -13.19
N ALA A 106 -7.65 -2.55 -13.38
CA ALA A 106 -6.45 -3.38 -13.27
C ALA A 106 -6.31 -4.01 -11.88
N ALA A 107 -6.43 -3.22 -10.81
CA ALA A 107 -6.27 -3.72 -9.43
C ALA A 107 -7.35 -4.75 -9.07
N LEU A 108 -8.59 -4.57 -9.53
CA LEU A 108 -9.69 -5.53 -9.30
C LEU A 108 -9.48 -6.82 -10.09
N ARG A 109 -9.09 -6.73 -11.37
CA ARG A 109 -8.78 -7.88 -12.22
C ARG A 109 -7.66 -8.72 -11.60
N GLU A 110 -6.54 -8.10 -11.25
CA GLU A 110 -5.38 -8.77 -10.65
C GLU A 110 -5.73 -9.43 -9.31
N ALA A 111 -6.52 -8.75 -8.45
CA ALA A 111 -6.97 -9.34 -7.19
C ALA A 111 -7.87 -10.56 -7.41
N HIS A 112 -8.68 -10.55 -8.47
CA HIS A 112 -9.48 -11.71 -8.83
C HIS A 112 -8.60 -12.84 -9.39
N GLU A 113 -7.65 -12.54 -10.26
CA GLU A 113 -6.76 -13.51 -10.89
C GLU A 113 -5.81 -14.16 -9.87
N GLU A 114 -5.14 -13.35 -9.03
CA GLU A 114 -4.13 -13.81 -8.08
C GLU A 114 -4.72 -14.56 -6.88
N ILE A 115 -5.84 -14.08 -6.33
CA ILE A 115 -6.39 -14.59 -5.06
C ILE A 115 -7.89 -14.92 -5.10
N GLY A 116 -8.57 -14.82 -6.25
CA GLY A 116 -9.99 -15.13 -6.36
C GLY A 116 -10.92 -14.17 -5.61
N LEU A 117 -10.45 -12.98 -5.23
CA LEU A 117 -11.27 -12.02 -4.50
C LEU A 117 -12.32 -11.41 -5.42
N ASP A 118 -13.59 -11.73 -5.18
CA ASP A 118 -14.72 -11.30 -6.00
C ASP A 118 -15.03 -9.82 -5.75
N GLU A 119 -15.19 -9.05 -6.84
CA GLU A 119 -15.46 -7.60 -6.83
C GLU A 119 -16.72 -7.24 -6.01
N ARG A 120 -17.71 -8.11 -5.93
CA ARG A 120 -18.94 -7.88 -5.14
C ARG A 120 -18.68 -7.60 -3.66
N PHE A 121 -17.53 -8.04 -3.12
CA PHE A 121 -17.12 -7.75 -1.74
C PHE A 121 -16.30 -6.48 -1.60
N ILE A 122 -15.92 -5.82 -2.71
CA ILE A 122 -14.95 -4.73 -2.74
C ILE A 122 -15.64 -3.38 -2.94
N ALA A 123 -15.49 -2.48 -2.01
CA ALA A 123 -15.90 -1.08 -2.14
C ALA A 123 -14.64 -0.19 -2.26
N VAL A 124 -14.30 0.25 -3.47
CA VAL A 124 -13.18 1.17 -3.69
C VAL A 124 -13.51 2.54 -3.09
N ILE A 125 -12.59 3.07 -2.29
CA ILE A 125 -12.74 4.34 -1.54
C ILE A 125 -11.97 5.47 -2.21
N GLY A 126 -10.81 5.17 -2.79
CA GLY A 126 -9.96 6.17 -3.43
C GLY A 126 -8.55 5.67 -3.68
N TYR A 127 -7.63 6.59 -3.90
CA TYR A 127 -6.28 6.30 -4.36
C TYR A 127 -5.23 6.95 -3.45
N LEU A 128 -4.13 6.26 -3.23
CA LEU A 128 -2.94 6.87 -2.69
C LEU A 128 -2.13 7.53 -3.82
N PRO A 129 -1.20 8.44 -3.49
CA PRO A 129 -0.22 8.91 -4.45
C PRO A 129 0.53 7.74 -5.10
N ASP A 130 0.85 7.88 -6.39
CA ASP A 130 1.61 6.88 -7.12
C ASP A 130 2.99 6.65 -6.49
N HIS A 131 3.40 5.40 -6.45
CA HIS A 131 4.73 4.98 -6.02
C HIS A 131 5.58 4.58 -7.23
N VAL A 132 6.69 5.30 -7.44
CA VAL A 132 7.66 4.94 -8.48
C VAL A 132 8.71 4.04 -7.88
N LEU A 133 8.87 2.86 -8.47
CA LEU A 133 9.75 1.81 -7.97
C LEU A 133 11.05 1.76 -8.79
N ILE A 134 12.15 1.40 -8.12
CA ILE A 134 13.46 1.15 -8.76
C ILE A 134 13.35 0.07 -9.85
N SER A 135 12.39 -0.83 -9.74
CA SER A 135 12.08 -1.84 -10.75
C SER A 135 11.51 -1.29 -12.07
N GLY A 136 11.31 0.03 -12.16
CA GLY A 136 10.78 0.69 -13.36
C GLY A 136 9.26 0.71 -13.44
N PHE A 137 8.55 0.42 -12.34
CA PHE A 137 7.09 0.52 -12.29
C PHE A 137 6.64 1.83 -11.64
N ARG A 138 5.52 2.36 -12.13
CA ARG A 138 4.70 3.37 -11.46
C ARG A 138 3.44 2.69 -10.98
N VAL A 139 3.33 2.51 -9.69
CA VAL A 139 2.24 1.78 -9.05
C VAL A 139 1.22 2.73 -8.47
N THR A 140 -0.03 2.63 -8.90
CA THR A 140 -1.18 3.34 -8.33
C THR A 140 -1.85 2.45 -7.28
N PRO A 141 -1.79 2.80 -5.97
CA PRO A 141 -2.48 2.03 -4.95
C PRO A 141 -3.96 2.42 -4.89
N VAL A 142 -4.83 1.43 -5.04
CA VAL A 142 -6.29 1.54 -5.01
C VAL A 142 -6.79 1.05 -3.66
N VAL A 143 -7.23 1.96 -2.79
CA VAL A 143 -7.69 1.62 -1.44
C VAL A 143 -9.16 1.22 -1.47
N SER A 144 -9.47 0.09 -0.83
CA SER A 144 -10.83 -0.42 -0.77
C SER A 144 -11.16 -0.96 0.62
N PHE A 145 -12.44 -0.92 0.98
CA PHE A 145 -12.98 -1.79 2.02
C PHE A 145 -13.43 -3.10 1.41
N VAL A 146 -13.23 -4.18 2.14
CA VAL A 146 -13.63 -5.52 1.74
C VAL A 146 -14.58 -6.09 2.80
N GLN A 147 -15.81 -6.41 2.37
CA GLN A 147 -16.80 -7.02 3.24
C GLN A 147 -16.41 -8.46 3.56
N PRO A 148 -16.63 -8.95 4.78
CA PRO A 148 -16.38 -10.34 5.14
C PRO A 148 -17.35 -11.30 4.44
N GLY A 149 -16.99 -12.60 4.40
CA GLY A 149 -17.80 -13.65 3.77
C GLY A 149 -17.29 -14.06 2.38
N PHE A 150 -16.16 -13.52 1.95
CA PHE A 150 -15.45 -14.00 0.76
C PHE A 150 -14.65 -15.27 1.06
N GLU A 151 -14.46 -16.08 0.03
CA GLU A 151 -13.51 -17.19 0.00
C GLU A 151 -12.42 -16.85 -1.01
N LEU A 152 -11.16 -17.14 -0.65
CA LEU A 152 -10.02 -16.89 -1.54
C LEU A 152 -9.65 -18.17 -2.27
N LEU A 153 -9.37 -18.03 -3.56
CA LEU A 153 -8.83 -19.08 -4.42
C LEU A 153 -7.51 -18.60 -5.01
N LEU A 154 -6.40 -19.08 -4.44
CA LEU A 154 -5.07 -18.60 -4.83
C LEU A 154 -4.63 -19.23 -6.15
N ASP A 155 -4.10 -18.42 -7.07
CA ASP A 155 -3.27 -18.93 -8.15
C ASP A 155 -1.89 -19.32 -7.58
N ALA A 156 -1.68 -20.62 -7.38
CA ALA A 156 -0.45 -21.13 -6.80
C ALA A 156 0.81 -20.86 -7.67
N THR A 157 0.65 -20.42 -8.92
CA THR A 157 1.75 -20.02 -9.78
C THR A 157 2.30 -18.64 -9.40
N GLU A 158 1.46 -17.77 -8.81
CA GLU A 158 1.81 -16.40 -8.45
C GLU A 158 1.83 -16.16 -6.94
N VAL A 159 0.86 -16.72 -6.22
CA VAL A 159 0.65 -16.47 -4.79
C VAL A 159 0.79 -17.77 -4.00
N GLN A 160 1.72 -17.79 -3.07
CA GLN A 160 1.95 -18.92 -2.17
C GLN A 160 0.99 -18.91 -0.98
N ASP A 161 0.68 -17.73 -0.45
CA ASP A 161 -0.10 -17.55 0.77
C ASP A 161 -0.74 -16.16 0.84
N THR A 162 -1.80 -16.05 1.64
CA THR A 162 -2.43 -14.78 2.01
C THR A 162 -2.54 -14.67 3.53
N PHE A 163 -2.49 -13.47 4.06
CA PHE A 163 -2.64 -13.23 5.47
C PHE A 163 -3.17 -11.82 5.74
N GLU A 164 -3.72 -11.65 6.92
CA GLU A 164 -4.23 -10.35 7.35
C GLU A 164 -3.39 -9.79 8.51
N VAL A 165 -3.18 -8.48 8.48
CA VAL A 165 -2.51 -7.73 9.55
C VAL A 165 -3.50 -6.70 10.10
N PRO A 166 -3.74 -6.62 11.41
CA PRO A 166 -4.58 -5.58 11.98
C PRO A 166 -4.10 -4.17 11.56
N LEU A 167 -5.01 -3.35 11.05
CA LEU A 167 -4.66 -1.99 10.64
C LEU A 167 -4.09 -1.17 11.80
N ALA A 168 -4.61 -1.38 13.01
CA ALA A 168 -4.08 -0.75 14.22
C ALA A 168 -2.62 -1.11 14.48
N PHE A 169 -2.19 -2.36 14.17
CA PHE A 169 -0.79 -2.75 14.26
C PHE A 169 0.07 -2.03 13.22
N VAL A 170 -0.43 -1.95 11.97
CA VAL A 170 0.26 -1.25 10.88
C VAL A 170 0.38 0.25 11.19
N PHE A 171 -0.62 0.83 11.85
CA PHE A 171 -0.67 2.25 12.17
C PHE A 171 -0.02 2.62 13.50
N ASP A 172 0.54 1.66 14.23
CA ASP A 172 1.33 1.92 15.42
C ASP A 172 2.81 2.15 15.04
N PRO A 173 3.35 3.38 15.24
CA PRO A 173 4.73 3.71 14.88
C PRO A 173 5.78 2.83 15.58
N VAL A 174 5.45 2.21 16.72
CA VAL A 174 6.38 1.31 17.43
C VAL A 174 6.76 0.08 16.58
N ASN A 175 5.89 -0.29 15.63
CA ASN A 175 6.12 -1.40 14.71
C ASN A 175 6.89 -0.99 13.45
N HIS A 176 7.20 0.30 13.27
CA HIS A 176 7.91 0.82 12.11
C HIS A 176 9.42 0.81 12.35
N ARG A 177 10.15 0.00 11.61
CA ARG A 177 11.61 -0.02 11.61
C ARG A 177 12.14 0.78 10.44
N VAL A 178 12.41 2.06 10.64
CA VAL A 178 12.93 2.94 9.59
C VAL A 178 14.41 2.67 9.39
N ARG A 179 14.81 2.44 8.15
CA ARG A 179 16.21 2.31 7.73
C ARG A 179 16.50 3.31 6.62
N ARG A 180 17.64 3.99 6.73
CA ARG A 180 18.15 4.84 5.65
C ARG A 180 19.10 4.02 4.78
N ARG A 181 18.86 4.02 3.49
CA ARG A 181 19.72 3.34 2.51
C ARG A 181 20.15 4.33 1.43
N ARG A 182 21.46 4.45 1.24
CA ARG A 182 22.01 5.12 0.06
C ARG A 182 21.87 4.20 -1.13
N PHE A 183 21.21 4.67 -2.15
CA PHE A 183 21.22 3.99 -3.44
C PHE A 183 22.37 4.61 -4.23
N GLY A 184 23.21 3.81 -4.90
CA GLY A 184 24.48 4.16 -5.53
C GLY A 184 24.46 5.26 -6.62
N PHE A 185 23.50 6.17 -6.56
CA PHE A 185 23.27 7.24 -7.51
C PHE A 185 23.17 8.59 -6.78
N GLY A 186 24.28 9.05 -6.18
CA GLY A 186 24.34 10.32 -5.47
C GLY A 186 24.26 10.19 -3.95
N GLU A 187 24.12 11.34 -3.26
CA GLU A 187 24.05 11.40 -1.79
C GLU A 187 22.64 11.20 -1.23
N ALA A 188 21.63 11.00 -2.09
CA ALA A 188 20.25 10.83 -1.66
C ALA A 188 20.06 9.54 -0.86
N GLU A 189 19.55 9.68 0.37
CA GLU A 189 19.17 8.57 1.22
C GLU A 189 17.66 8.34 1.12
N LEU A 190 17.26 7.13 0.73
CA LEU A 190 15.86 6.72 0.81
C LEU A 190 15.57 6.14 2.20
N GLU A 191 14.52 6.63 2.83
CA GLU A 191 13.96 6.00 4.01
C GLU A 191 13.13 4.78 3.58
N LEU A 192 13.62 3.61 3.96
CA LEU A 192 12.90 2.35 3.83
C LEU A 192 12.29 2.01 5.19
N CYS A 193 11.07 1.55 5.17
CA CYS A 193 10.41 1.02 6.36
C CYS A 193 10.23 -0.47 6.25
N ASP A 194 10.46 -1.14 7.36
CA ASP A 194 10.07 -2.52 7.58
C ASP A 194 8.99 -2.55 8.68
N ILE A 195 7.97 -3.38 8.49
CA ILE A 195 6.91 -3.64 9.47
C ILE A 195 6.92 -5.16 9.74
N PRO A 196 7.70 -5.63 10.74
CA PRO A 196 7.73 -7.04 11.10
C PRO A 196 6.41 -7.47 11.74
N TYR A 197 5.82 -8.56 11.25
CA TYR A 197 4.59 -9.13 11.78
C TYR A 197 4.70 -10.64 11.89
N GLY A 198 4.78 -11.16 13.11
CA GLY A 198 5.05 -12.57 13.35
C GLY A 198 6.39 -13.01 12.74
N ASN A 199 6.35 -14.01 11.89
CA ASN A 199 7.51 -14.52 11.15
C ASN A 199 7.68 -13.85 9.76
N ARG A 200 6.88 -12.84 9.45
CA ARG A 200 6.87 -12.12 8.18
C ARG A 200 7.48 -10.74 8.34
N ASN A 201 8.02 -10.21 7.26
CA ASN A 201 8.51 -8.83 7.22
C ASN A 201 7.89 -8.11 6.03
N ILE A 202 7.06 -7.11 6.29
CA ILE A 202 6.48 -6.24 5.26
C ILE A 202 7.50 -5.12 5.03
N TRP A 203 7.99 -4.96 3.80
CA TRP A 203 9.05 -3.99 3.50
C TRP A 203 8.92 -3.42 2.09
N GLY A 204 9.81 -2.52 1.72
CA GLY A 204 9.90 -1.94 0.39
C GLY A 204 8.66 -1.15 -0.01
N ALA A 205 8.17 -1.37 -1.22
CA ALA A 205 7.03 -0.64 -1.77
C ALA A 205 5.75 -0.86 -0.95
N THR A 206 5.50 -2.08 -0.51
CA THR A 206 4.30 -2.44 0.29
C THR A 206 4.27 -1.68 1.60
N ALA A 207 5.36 -1.68 2.37
CA ALA A 207 5.47 -0.88 3.58
C ALA A 207 5.39 0.62 3.29
N GLY A 208 6.00 1.08 2.19
CA GLY A 208 5.93 2.49 1.76
C GLY A 208 4.49 2.96 1.51
N MET A 209 3.67 2.14 0.84
CA MET A 209 2.26 2.44 0.60
C MET A 209 1.46 2.44 1.91
N LEU A 210 1.70 1.49 2.80
CA LEU A 210 1.07 1.46 4.13
C LEU A 210 1.42 2.68 4.97
N LEU A 211 2.68 3.12 4.95
CA LEU A 211 3.12 4.36 5.61
C LEU A 211 2.49 5.60 4.99
N THR A 212 2.30 5.62 3.68
CA THR A 212 1.62 6.73 3.00
C THR A 212 0.17 6.82 3.49
N LEU A 213 -0.54 5.68 3.56
CA LEU A 213 -1.89 5.62 4.11
C LEU A 213 -1.93 6.08 5.59
N TYR A 214 -0.99 5.58 6.41
CA TYR A 214 -0.85 5.99 7.80
C TYR A 214 -0.67 7.51 7.92
N ARG A 215 0.28 8.09 7.20
CA ARG A 215 0.57 9.52 7.23
C ARG A 215 -0.64 10.36 6.85
N LEU A 216 -1.35 9.97 5.80
CA LEU A 216 -2.57 10.66 5.37
C LEU A 216 -3.68 10.62 6.43
N CYS A 217 -3.79 9.51 7.18
CA CYS A 217 -4.84 9.33 8.17
C CYS A 217 -4.49 9.91 9.55
N VAL A 218 -3.22 9.98 9.91
CA VAL A 218 -2.76 10.36 11.27
C VAL A 218 -2.25 11.79 11.33
N LEU A 219 -1.50 12.23 10.31
CA LEU A 219 -1.02 13.61 10.28
C LEU A 219 -2.20 14.54 9.99
N GLN A 220 -2.62 15.28 10.99
CA GLN A 220 -3.44 16.46 10.77
C GLN A 220 -2.63 17.41 9.89
N GLU A 221 -3.29 18.05 8.92
CA GLU A 221 -2.72 19.21 8.27
C GLU A 221 -2.40 20.22 9.37
N SER A 222 -1.15 20.27 9.77
CA SER A 222 -0.65 21.37 10.59
C SER A 222 -0.83 22.62 9.74
N ASP A 223 -1.62 23.54 10.23
CA ASP A 223 -2.00 24.82 9.64
C ASP A 223 -0.95 25.37 8.67
N GLN A 224 -1.44 25.71 7.47
CA GLN A 224 -0.76 26.59 6.52
C GLN A 224 -0.62 27.99 7.09
#